data_6bcabe67e8d7e15a6fd067a7797dc09b
#
_entry.id   6bcabe67e8d7e15a6fd067a7797dc09b
#
_cell.length_a   1.000
_cell.length_b   1.000
_cell.length_c   1.000
_cell.angle_alpha   90.00
_cell.angle_beta   90.00
_cell.angle_gamma   90.00
#
_symmetry.space_group_name_H-M   'P 1'
#
loop_
_entity.id
_entity.type
_entity.pdbx_description
1 polymer ?
#
loop_
_entity_poly.entity_id
_entity_poly.type
_entity_poly.pdbx_seq_one_letter_code
_entity_poly.pdbx_strand_id
1 'polypeptide(L)'
;MSGPGPLDPSDPAAAARPPANPHVVILSGLSGAGKTAATKLFEDLGYTCVDNLPGELLPELAELVSGDRERFDKTAIVLDVRAGDAVLALAAMRGALEGRGIKPQVFFLEARDEVLIRRFSETRHRHPLADQRGIAASIAEERRRLEPIRDEADVVLDTSDLALRELRERVFTHLADSPDPDRLAIQLISFGFKYGLPLESDLVFDVRFMQNPYYIEELRTSSGLTDAVRTFVLEQPTTVRFMAYLEEFLTFIVPAYVGEGKTRLTIGIGCTGGFHRSIAIAEELAAWLRQQDLGTVAVFHRELERG
;
A
#
# COMPACT_ATOMS: atom_id res chain seq x y z
N MET A 1 36.72 26.90 -17.83
CA MET A 1 35.62 26.39 -17.00
C MET A 1 35.00 25.22 -17.75
N SER A 2 35.38 24.02 -17.38
CA SER A 2 35.00 22.76 -18.06
C SER A 2 33.70 22.26 -17.43
N GLY A 3 32.66 22.08 -18.23
CA GLY A 3 31.40 21.48 -17.84
C GLY A 3 31.57 19.98 -17.54
N PRO A 4 30.66 19.37 -16.77
CA PRO A 4 30.73 17.95 -16.48
C PRO A 4 30.56 17.16 -17.80
N GLY A 5 31.51 16.23 -18.02
CA GLY A 5 31.49 15.32 -19.16
C GLY A 5 30.35 14.27 -19.05
N PRO A 6 30.04 13.59 -20.18
CA PRO A 6 29.02 12.56 -20.19
C PRO A 6 29.39 11.41 -19.24
N LEU A 7 28.35 10.86 -18.56
CA LEU A 7 28.49 9.73 -17.62
C LEU A 7 29.09 8.52 -18.35
N ASP A 8 30.16 7.97 -17.78
CA ASP A 8 30.85 6.77 -18.26
C ASP A 8 29.96 5.53 -18.05
N PRO A 9 29.59 4.79 -19.08
CA PRO A 9 28.77 3.60 -18.98
C PRO A 9 29.50 2.41 -18.30
N SER A 10 30.73 2.57 -17.84
CA SER A 10 31.56 1.55 -17.20
C SER A 10 31.72 1.72 -15.68
N ASP A 11 30.91 2.57 -15.02
CA ASP A 11 30.96 2.73 -13.57
C ASP A 11 30.53 1.41 -12.86
N PRO A 12 31.42 0.71 -12.17
CA PRO A 12 31.11 -0.54 -11.46
C PRO A 12 30.18 -0.34 -10.25
N ALA A 13 29.84 0.89 -9.88
CA ALA A 13 28.87 1.18 -8.83
C ALA A 13 27.39 1.02 -9.27
N ALA A 14 27.16 0.86 -10.59
CA ALA A 14 25.85 0.51 -11.16
C ALA A 14 25.64 -1.01 -11.30
N ALA A 15 26.48 -1.85 -10.65
CA ALA A 15 26.21 -3.27 -10.55
C ALA A 15 24.89 -3.47 -9.79
N ALA A 16 23.85 -3.86 -10.55
CA ALA A 16 22.53 -4.15 -10.04
C ALA A 16 22.65 -5.04 -8.81
N ARG A 17 22.07 -4.63 -7.67
CA ARG A 17 21.85 -5.53 -6.55
C ARG A 17 21.20 -6.79 -7.13
N PRO A 18 21.69 -8.00 -6.76
CA PRO A 18 21.00 -9.22 -7.17
C PRO A 18 19.52 -9.06 -6.80
N PRO A 19 18.59 -9.43 -7.71
CA PRO A 19 17.16 -9.31 -7.41
C PRO A 19 16.90 -9.99 -6.08
N ALA A 20 16.29 -9.26 -5.14
CA ALA A 20 15.90 -9.82 -3.86
C ALA A 20 15.04 -11.06 -4.11
N ASN A 21 15.15 -12.08 -3.26
CA ASN A 21 14.28 -13.24 -3.36
C ASN A 21 12.83 -12.76 -3.30
N PRO A 22 11.95 -13.20 -4.24
CA PRO A 22 10.55 -12.79 -4.20
C PRO A 22 9.92 -13.18 -2.86
N HIS A 23 9.15 -12.27 -2.31
CA HIS A 23 8.37 -12.51 -1.10
C HIS A 23 7.04 -13.14 -1.47
N VAL A 24 6.92 -14.46 -1.31
CA VAL A 24 5.71 -15.21 -1.68
C VAL A 24 4.93 -15.58 -0.43
N VAL A 25 3.65 -15.20 -0.40
CA VAL A 25 2.69 -15.57 0.64
C VAL A 25 1.67 -16.54 0.07
N ILE A 26 1.40 -17.62 0.79
CA ILE A 26 0.28 -18.52 0.52
C ILE A 26 -0.77 -18.29 1.60
N LEU A 27 -1.95 -17.81 1.20
CA LEU A 27 -3.06 -17.50 2.09
C LEU A 27 -4.12 -18.59 1.98
N SER A 28 -4.35 -19.31 3.06
CA SER A 28 -5.42 -20.30 3.17
C SER A 28 -6.28 -20.04 4.42
N GLY A 29 -7.30 -20.85 4.65
CA GLY A 29 -8.15 -20.76 5.82
C GLY A 29 -9.61 -21.01 5.53
N LEU A 30 -10.40 -21.04 6.61
CA LEU A 30 -11.82 -21.35 6.56
C LEU A 30 -12.63 -20.34 5.76
N SER A 31 -13.67 -20.81 5.11
CA SER A 31 -14.63 -19.95 4.41
C SER A 31 -15.35 -19.05 5.43
N GLY A 32 -15.36 -17.74 5.17
CA GLY A 32 -15.87 -16.74 6.12
C GLY A 32 -14.86 -16.29 7.18
N ALA A 33 -13.63 -16.83 7.20
CA ALA A 33 -12.58 -16.40 8.13
C ALA A 33 -11.89 -15.09 7.73
N GLY A 34 -12.26 -14.46 6.60
CA GLY A 34 -11.74 -13.15 6.22
C GLY A 34 -10.65 -13.17 5.14
N LYS A 35 -10.46 -14.27 4.40
CA LYS A 35 -9.48 -14.36 3.30
C LYS A 35 -9.58 -13.19 2.32
N THR A 36 -10.79 -12.85 1.86
CA THR A 36 -10.99 -11.72 0.93
C THR A 36 -10.54 -10.37 1.52
N ALA A 37 -10.74 -10.17 2.82
CA ALA A 37 -10.25 -8.97 3.49
C ALA A 37 -8.72 -8.97 3.55
N ALA A 38 -8.12 -10.11 3.91
CA ALA A 38 -6.67 -10.27 3.92
C ALA A 38 -6.06 -10.11 2.52
N THR A 39 -6.68 -10.64 1.46
CA THR A 39 -6.23 -10.44 0.08
C THR A 39 -6.15 -8.97 -0.29
N LYS A 40 -7.19 -8.17 0.05
CA LYS A 40 -7.17 -6.72 -0.16
C LYS A 40 -6.04 -6.02 0.62
N LEU A 41 -5.73 -6.49 1.83
CA LEU A 41 -4.60 -5.97 2.58
C LEU A 41 -3.26 -6.26 1.88
N PHE A 42 -3.09 -7.45 1.30
CA PHE A 42 -1.91 -7.77 0.50
C PHE A 42 -1.83 -6.92 -0.77
N GLU A 43 -2.95 -6.66 -1.47
CA GLU A 43 -3.01 -5.74 -2.61
C GLU A 43 -2.57 -4.33 -2.22
N ASP A 44 -3.06 -3.80 -1.09
CA ASP A 44 -2.68 -2.50 -0.54
C ASP A 44 -1.17 -2.41 -0.22
N LEU A 45 -0.52 -3.56 0.02
CA LEU A 45 0.91 -3.72 0.28
C LEU A 45 1.76 -3.86 -0.99
N GLY A 46 1.11 -3.80 -2.14
CA GLY A 46 1.75 -3.97 -3.45
C GLY A 46 2.02 -5.43 -3.83
N TYR A 47 1.34 -6.40 -3.20
CA TYR A 47 1.41 -7.79 -3.65
C TYR A 47 0.56 -8.00 -4.90
N THR A 48 1.10 -8.75 -5.85
CA THR A 48 0.30 -9.36 -6.92
C THR A 48 -0.50 -10.50 -6.33
N CYS A 49 -1.83 -10.32 -6.21
CA CYS A 49 -2.71 -11.33 -5.62
C CYS A 49 -3.28 -12.25 -6.69
N VAL A 50 -3.16 -13.56 -6.47
CA VAL A 50 -3.73 -14.61 -7.33
C VAL A 50 -4.73 -15.40 -6.51
N ASP A 51 -6.00 -15.31 -6.86
CA ASP A 51 -7.09 -16.01 -6.17
C ASP A 51 -7.79 -16.99 -7.14
N ASN A 52 -8.37 -18.04 -6.56
CA ASN A 52 -9.20 -19.00 -7.28
C ASN A 52 -8.49 -19.72 -8.46
N LEU A 53 -7.17 -19.94 -8.33
CA LEU A 53 -6.39 -20.66 -9.32
C LEU A 53 -6.64 -22.17 -9.18
N PRO A 54 -6.95 -22.90 -10.28
CA PRO A 54 -6.97 -24.36 -10.27
C PRO A 54 -5.64 -24.93 -9.82
N GLY A 55 -5.69 -26.00 -9.00
CA GLY A 55 -4.49 -26.59 -8.41
C GLY A 55 -3.46 -27.07 -9.44
N GLU A 56 -3.93 -27.47 -10.62
CA GLU A 56 -3.10 -27.93 -11.74
C GLU A 56 -2.21 -26.81 -12.32
N LEU A 57 -2.57 -25.53 -12.14
CA LEU A 57 -1.82 -24.38 -12.66
C LEU A 57 -0.83 -23.80 -11.63
N LEU A 58 -0.76 -24.36 -10.44
CA LEU A 58 0.16 -23.86 -9.40
C LEU A 58 1.64 -24.04 -9.75
N PRO A 59 2.07 -25.17 -10.40
CA PRO A 59 3.45 -25.33 -10.85
C PRO A 59 3.86 -24.27 -11.87
N GLU A 60 2.99 -23.96 -12.83
CA GLU A 60 3.22 -22.94 -13.87
C GLU A 60 3.30 -21.54 -13.25
N LEU A 61 2.46 -21.24 -12.24
CA LEU A 61 2.57 -20.00 -11.47
C LEU A 61 3.92 -19.92 -10.73
N ALA A 62 4.37 -21.01 -10.12
CA ALA A 62 5.68 -21.05 -9.46
C ALA A 62 6.84 -20.80 -10.45
N GLU A 63 6.73 -21.30 -11.67
CA GLU A 63 7.70 -21.00 -12.75
C GLU A 63 7.69 -19.51 -13.10
N LEU A 64 6.51 -18.93 -13.24
CA LEU A 64 6.32 -17.52 -13.60
C LEU A 64 6.91 -16.59 -12.53
N VAL A 65 6.60 -16.84 -11.26
CA VAL A 65 7.13 -16.10 -10.10
C VAL A 65 8.65 -16.21 -10.01
N SER A 66 9.20 -17.38 -10.35
CA SER A 66 10.65 -17.61 -10.30
C SER A 66 11.40 -17.01 -11.48
N GLY A 67 10.75 -16.94 -12.65
CA GLY A 67 11.34 -16.48 -13.90
C GLY A 67 11.38 -14.96 -14.05
N ASP A 68 10.41 -14.25 -13.47
CA ASP A 68 10.32 -12.78 -13.52
C ASP A 68 10.21 -12.21 -12.08
N ARG A 69 11.33 -12.27 -11.37
CA ARG A 69 11.43 -11.88 -9.96
C ARG A 69 11.21 -10.40 -9.73
N GLU A 70 11.39 -9.56 -10.74
CA GLU A 70 11.16 -8.12 -10.63
C GLU A 70 9.65 -7.80 -10.64
N ARG A 71 8.92 -8.48 -11.52
CA ARG A 71 7.47 -8.33 -11.63
C ARG A 71 6.69 -8.98 -10.48
N PHE A 72 7.20 -10.10 -9.97
CA PHE A 72 6.58 -10.91 -8.92
C PHE A 72 7.38 -10.88 -7.62
N ASP A 73 8.06 -9.76 -7.34
CA ASP A 73 8.83 -9.55 -6.10
C ASP A 73 7.98 -9.77 -4.84
N LYS A 74 6.67 -9.44 -4.94
CA LYS A 74 5.66 -9.67 -3.92
C LYS A 74 4.45 -10.36 -4.53
N THR A 75 4.19 -11.59 -4.09
CA THR A 75 3.07 -12.38 -4.62
C THR A 75 2.29 -13.03 -3.49
N ALA A 76 0.97 -12.88 -3.48
CA ALA A 76 0.06 -13.53 -2.55
C ALA A 76 -0.86 -14.50 -3.33
N ILE A 77 -0.86 -15.78 -2.93
CA ILE A 77 -1.61 -16.84 -3.61
C ILE A 77 -2.66 -17.37 -2.64
N VAL A 78 -3.93 -17.27 -3.01
CA VAL A 78 -5.05 -17.74 -2.19
C VAL A 78 -5.39 -19.17 -2.54
N LEU A 79 -5.30 -20.07 -1.57
CA LEU A 79 -5.71 -21.47 -1.67
C LEU A 79 -7.03 -21.70 -0.93
N ASP A 80 -8.07 -22.07 -1.68
CA ASP A 80 -9.40 -22.40 -1.15
C ASP A 80 -9.66 -23.90 -1.24
N VAL A 81 -10.51 -24.40 -0.35
CA VAL A 81 -11.00 -25.80 -0.35
C VAL A 81 -11.66 -26.21 -1.68
N ARG A 82 -12.09 -25.24 -2.48
CA ARG A 82 -12.67 -25.45 -3.83
C ARG A 82 -11.64 -25.88 -4.87
N ALA A 83 -10.36 -25.67 -4.64
CA ALA A 83 -9.27 -25.98 -5.59
C ALA A 83 -8.95 -27.48 -5.68
N GLY A 84 -9.88 -28.38 -5.34
CA GLY A 84 -9.66 -29.81 -5.29
C GLY A 84 -9.05 -30.26 -3.97
N ASP A 85 -7.93 -31.00 -4.00
CA ASP A 85 -7.18 -31.32 -2.78
C ASP A 85 -6.24 -30.15 -2.43
N ALA A 86 -6.70 -29.25 -1.57
CA ALA A 86 -5.95 -28.07 -1.17
C ALA A 86 -4.61 -28.42 -0.48
N VAL A 87 -4.53 -29.60 0.15
CA VAL A 87 -3.31 -30.10 0.82
C VAL A 87 -2.26 -30.47 -0.23
N LEU A 88 -2.68 -31.22 -1.25
CA LEU A 88 -1.78 -31.57 -2.38
C LEU A 88 -1.36 -30.33 -3.17
N ALA A 89 -2.29 -29.38 -3.35
CA ALA A 89 -2.02 -28.12 -4.00
C ALA A 89 -0.98 -27.28 -3.24
N LEU A 90 -1.09 -27.16 -1.91
CA LEU A 90 -0.09 -26.50 -1.06
C LEU A 90 1.28 -27.18 -1.18
N ALA A 91 1.33 -28.51 -1.02
CA ALA A 91 2.58 -29.26 -1.09
C ALA A 91 3.28 -29.12 -2.44
N ALA A 92 2.52 -29.19 -3.55
CA ALA A 92 3.04 -29.01 -4.90
C ALA A 92 3.61 -27.60 -5.12
N MET A 93 2.87 -26.57 -4.70
CA MET A 93 3.29 -25.17 -4.82
C MET A 93 4.53 -24.88 -3.98
N ARG A 94 4.52 -25.32 -2.71
CA ARG A 94 5.66 -25.16 -1.80
C ARG A 94 6.91 -25.84 -2.37
N GLY A 95 6.81 -27.11 -2.81
CA GLY A 95 7.91 -27.84 -3.42
C GLY A 95 8.45 -27.18 -4.70
N ALA A 96 7.56 -26.65 -5.55
CA ALA A 96 7.95 -25.96 -6.78
C ALA A 96 8.71 -24.64 -6.51
N LEU A 97 8.31 -23.88 -5.50
CA LEU A 97 8.97 -22.63 -5.08
C LEU A 97 10.29 -22.90 -4.37
N GLU A 98 10.30 -23.83 -3.39
CA GLU A 98 11.50 -24.18 -2.62
C GLU A 98 12.59 -24.80 -3.52
N GLY A 99 12.21 -25.61 -4.50
CA GLY A 99 13.13 -26.13 -5.53
C GLY A 99 13.81 -25.03 -6.36
N ARG A 100 13.28 -23.81 -6.33
CA ARG A 100 13.84 -22.61 -6.99
C ARG A 100 14.45 -21.60 -6.01
N GLY A 101 14.60 -22.00 -4.74
CA GLY A 101 15.19 -21.18 -3.68
C GLY A 101 14.25 -20.10 -3.13
N ILE A 102 12.94 -20.20 -3.37
CA ILE A 102 11.92 -19.29 -2.85
C ILE A 102 11.18 -20.01 -1.73
N LYS A 103 11.27 -19.50 -0.49
CA LYS A 103 10.55 -20.06 0.64
C LYS A 103 9.24 -19.26 0.82
N PRO A 104 8.07 -19.84 0.48
CA PRO A 104 6.80 -19.16 0.69
C PRO A 104 6.46 -19.14 2.18
N GLN A 105 5.78 -18.08 2.62
CA GLN A 105 5.22 -17.99 3.96
C GLN A 105 3.72 -18.35 3.91
N VAL A 106 3.30 -19.31 4.73
CA VAL A 106 1.93 -19.81 4.73
C VAL A 106 1.13 -19.18 5.87
N PHE A 107 0.08 -18.44 5.51
CA PHE A 107 -0.90 -17.86 6.41
C PHE A 107 -2.18 -18.69 6.41
N PHE A 108 -2.67 -19.04 7.59
CA PHE A 108 -3.95 -19.72 7.75
C PHE A 108 -4.91 -18.85 8.57
N LEU A 109 -6.05 -18.47 7.99
CA LEU A 109 -7.08 -17.72 8.67
C LEU A 109 -8.18 -18.64 9.18
N GLU A 110 -8.51 -18.50 10.47
CA GLU A 110 -9.61 -19.24 11.08
C GLU A 110 -10.53 -18.31 11.90
N ALA A 111 -11.66 -18.81 12.29
CA ALA A 111 -12.55 -18.21 13.27
C ALA A 111 -13.37 -19.29 13.98
N ARG A 112 -13.92 -18.95 15.16
CA ARG A 112 -14.83 -19.85 15.90
C ARG A 112 -16.07 -20.15 15.06
N ASP A 113 -16.62 -21.35 15.24
CA ASP A 113 -17.74 -21.84 14.44
C ASP A 113 -18.99 -20.95 14.59
N GLU A 114 -19.27 -20.41 15.77
CA GLU A 114 -20.39 -19.50 16.00
C GLU A 114 -20.23 -18.20 15.18
N VAL A 115 -18.99 -17.72 15.05
CA VAL A 115 -18.68 -16.52 14.29
C VAL A 115 -18.83 -16.79 12.79
N LEU A 116 -18.35 -17.93 12.31
CA LEU A 116 -18.51 -18.33 10.90
C LEU A 116 -19.99 -18.52 10.55
N ILE A 117 -20.77 -19.22 11.39
CA ILE A 117 -22.21 -19.41 11.20
C ILE A 117 -22.92 -18.03 11.10
N ARG A 118 -22.61 -17.11 12.02
CA ARG A 118 -23.17 -15.75 11.99
C ARG A 118 -22.79 -15.01 10.70
N ARG A 119 -21.51 -15.00 10.29
CA ARG A 119 -21.05 -14.35 9.07
C ARG A 119 -21.72 -14.91 7.82
N PHE A 120 -21.94 -16.24 7.76
CA PHE A 120 -22.71 -16.85 6.66
C PHE A 120 -24.20 -16.52 6.70
N SER A 121 -24.78 -16.32 7.89
CA SER A 121 -26.17 -15.90 8.01
C SER A 121 -26.41 -14.45 7.57
N GLU A 122 -25.41 -13.58 7.75
CA GLU A 122 -25.44 -12.17 7.32
C GLU A 122 -25.17 -12.01 5.83
N THR A 123 -24.42 -12.95 5.23
CA THR A 123 -24.12 -12.95 3.80
C THR A 123 -25.05 -13.91 3.05
N ARG A 124 -25.49 -13.56 1.84
CA ARG A 124 -26.30 -14.45 0.99
C ARG A 124 -25.46 -15.50 0.24
N HIS A 125 -24.22 -15.71 0.64
CA HIS A 125 -23.32 -16.67 0.00
C HIS A 125 -23.52 -18.07 0.56
N ARG A 126 -23.53 -19.06 -0.32
CA ARG A 126 -23.55 -20.48 0.09
C ARG A 126 -22.14 -20.89 0.49
N HIS A 127 -22.04 -21.69 1.55
CA HIS A 127 -20.76 -22.31 1.92
C HIS A 127 -20.25 -23.21 0.78
N PRO A 128 -18.93 -23.24 0.47
CA PRO A 128 -18.36 -24.08 -0.60
C PRO A 128 -18.72 -25.55 -0.53
N LEU A 129 -18.77 -26.09 0.71
CA LEU A 129 -19.16 -27.48 0.99
C LEU A 129 -20.62 -27.60 1.44
N ALA A 130 -21.49 -26.63 1.08
CA ALA A 130 -22.88 -26.67 1.48
C ALA A 130 -23.58 -27.94 0.96
N ASP A 131 -24.12 -28.72 1.91
CA ASP A 131 -24.92 -29.91 1.65
C ASP A 131 -26.21 -29.89 2.49
N GLN A 132 -26.97 -31.00 2.45
CA GLN A 132 -28.24 -31.12 3.17
C GLN A 132 -28.09 -31.17 4.70
N ARG A 133 -26.88 -31.34 5.24
CA ARG A 133 -26.59 -31.44 6.67
C ARG A 133 -26.51 -30.07 7.35
N GLY A 134 -26.51 -28.98 6.59
CA GLY A 134 -26.53 -27.62 7.08
C GLY A 134 -25.12 -26.99 7.26
N ILE A 135 -25.12 -25.69 7.59
CA ILE A 135 -23.91 -24.86 7.63
C ILE A 135 -22.87 -25.33 8.67
N ALA A 136 -23.32 -25.73 9.86
CA ALA A 136 -22.40 -26.19 10.90
C ALA A 136 -21.64 -27.47 10.50
N ALA A 137 -22.31 -28.42 9.85
CA ALA A 137 -21.67 -29.62 9.33
C ALA A 137 -20.69 -29.33 8.20
N SER A 138 -21.02 -28.35 7.35
CA SER A 138 -20.12 -27.89 6.27
C SER A 138 -18.86 -27.23 6.80
N ILE A 139 -18.96 -26.41 7.86
CA ILE A 139 -17.82 -25.78 8.52
C ILE A 139 -16.93 -26.85 9.18
N ALA A 140 -17.52 -27.79 9.91
CA ALA A 140 -16.77 -28.87 10.55
C ALA A 140 -16.02 -29.74 9.53
N GLU A 141 -16.64 -30.05 8.39
CA GLU A 141 -15.99 -30.80 7.32
C GLU A 141 -14.88 -29.99 6.65
N GLU A 142 -15.07 -28.70 6.43
CA GLU A 142 -14.01 -27.83 5.89
C GLU A 142 -12.82 -27.76 6.83
N ARG A 143 -13.05 -27.56 8.13
CA ARG A 143 -12.00 -27.55 9.16
C ARG A 143 -11.18 -28.83 9.13
N ARG A 144 -11.86 -30.00 9.09
CA ARG A 144 -11.20 -31.29 8.99
C ARG A 144 -10.33 -31.43 7.74
N ARG A 145 -10.81 -30.95 6.58
CA ARG A 145 -10.04 -30.99 5.31
C ARG A 145 -8.84 -30.08 5.31
N LEU A 146 -8.95 -28.94 5.95
CA LEU A 146 -7.90 -27.91 5.97
C LEU A 146 -6.97 -28.04 7.20
N GLU A 147 -7.23 -28.95 8.13
CA GLU A 147 -6.39 -29.20 9.31
C GLU A 147 -4.90 -29.41 8.94
N PRO A 148 -4.53 -30.21 7.93
CA PRO A 148 -3.12 -30.37 7.54
C PRO A 148 -2.47 -29.06 7.07
N ILE A 149 -3.21 -28.20 6.39
CA ILE A 149 -2.69 -26.88 5.97
C ILE A 149 -2.49 -25.97 7.17
N ARG A 150 -3.42 -26.00 8.13
CA ARG A 150 -3.33 -25.26 9.39
C ARG A 150 -2.09 -25.65 10.19
N ASP A 151 -1.82 -26.95 10.27
CA ASP A 151 -0.69 -27.49 11.04
C ASP A 151 0.67 -27.18 10.40
N GLU A 152 0.71 -27.02 9.07
CA GLU A 152 1.89 -26.61 8.31
C GLU A 152 2.04 -25.10 8.14
N ALA A 153 1.06 -24.30 8.60
CA ALA A 153 1.08 -22.86 8.45
C ALA A 153 2.16 -22.21 9.32
N ASP A 154 2.91 -21.26 8.74
CA ASP A 154 3.87 -20.44 9.48
C ASP A 154 3.17 -19.45 10.41
N VAL A 155 1.96 -19.01 10.02
CA VAL A 155 1.13 -18.05 10.77
C VAL A 155 -0.33 -18.51 10.78
N VAL A 156 -0.89 -18.70 11.97
CA VAL A 156 -2.33 -18.97 12.16
C VAL A 156 -2.98 -17.75 12.81
N LEU A 157 -4.00 -17.17 12.13
CA LEU A 157 -4.72 -16.00 12.61
C LEU A 157 -6.17 -16.33 12.92
N ASP A 158 -6.53 -16.30 14.20
CA ASP A 158 -7.94 -16.31 14.62
C ASP A 158 -8.54 -14.91 14.45
N THR A 159 -9.51 -14.82 13.54
CA THR A 159 -10.18 -13.57 13.16
C THR A 159 -11.53 -13.39 13.87
N SER A 160 -11.84 -14.21 14.87
CA SER A 160 -13.17 -14.24 15.52
C SER A 160 -13.61 -12.88 16.05
N ASP A 161 -12.70 -12.21 16.74
CA ASP A 161 -12.95 -10.95 17.42
C ASP A 161 -12.16 -9.77 16.83
N LEU A 162 -11.52 -9.97 15.65
CA LEU A 162 -10.70 -8.94 15.03
C LEU A 162 -11.55 -7.98 14.20
N ALA A 163 -11.36 -6.68 14.44
CA ALA A 163 -11.70 -5.64 13.47
C ALA A 163 -10.73 -5.71 12.27
N LEU A 164 -11.12 -5.11 11.14
CA LEU A 164 -10.27 -5.09 9.92
C LEU A 164 -8.89 -4.48 10.18
N ARG A 165 -8.83 -3.44 11.02
CA ARG A 165 -7.59 -2.80 11.45
C ARG A 165 -6.67 -3.77 12.17
N GLU A 166 -7.20 -4.52 13.14
CA GLU A 166 -6.41 -5.48 13.93
C GLU A 166 -5.92 -6.65 13.07
N LEU A 167 -6.75 -7.11 12.10
CA LEU A 167 -6.31 -8.10 11.11
C LEU A 167 -5.13 -7.57 10.31
N ARG A 168 -5.20 -6.30 9.88
CA ARG A 168 -4.10 -5.63 9.17
C ARG A 168 -2.82 -5.62 10.01
N GLU A 169 -2.88 -5.12 11.24
CA GLU A 169 -1.73 -5.07 12.16
C GLU A 169 -1.09 -6.46 12.34
N ARG A 170 -1.91 -7.51 12.52
CA ARG A 170 -1.40 -8.88 12.67
C ARG A 170 -0.77 -9.45 11.42
N VAL A 171 -1.38 -9.25 10.24
CA VAL A 171 -0.78 -9.66 8.97
C VAL A 171 0.58 -9.00 8.81
N PHE A 172 0.68 -7.72 9.07
CA PHE A 172 1.92 -6.96 8.94
C PHE A 172 3.01 -7.40 9.93
N THR A 173 2.66 -7.65 11.18
CA THR A 173 3.64 -8.09 12.18
C THR A 173 4.39 -9.37 11.75
N HIS A 174 3.77 -10.16 10.89
CA HIS A 174 4.36 -11.39 10.38
C HIS A 174 5.07 -11.27 9.02
N LEU A 175 5.00 -10.09 8.36
CA LEU A 175 5.67 -9.85 7.09
C LEU A 175 6.99 -9.13 7.34
N ALA A 176 8.08 -9.88 7.53
CA ALA A 176 9.38 -9.40 8.01
C ALA A 176 10.06 -8.29 7.17
N ASP A 177 9.67 -8.09 5.91
CA ASP A 177 10.27 -7.12 4.98
C ASP A 177 9.26 -6.08 4.45
N SER A 178 8.08 -5.97 5.03
CA SER A 178 7.11 -4.98 4.58
C SER A 178 7.47 -3.59 5.10
N PRO A 179 7.39 -2.53 4.27
CA PRO A 179 7.41 -1.18 4.80
C PRO A 179 6.32 -1.07 5.85
N ASP A 180 6.63 -0.33 6.92
CA ASP A 180 5.77 -0.13 8.08
C ASP A 180 4.30 0.07 7.64
N PRO A 181 3.39 -0.83 8.02
CA PRO A 181 2.00 -0.81 7.56
C PRO A 181 1.21 0.38 8.11
N ASP A 182 1.68 0.91 9.22
CA ASP A 182 1.11 2.08 9.86
C ASP A 182 1.64 3.38 9.21
N ARG A 183 2.53 3.24 8.23
CA ARG A 183 3.08 4.38 7.53
C ARG A 183 2.11 4.89 6.48
N LEU A 184 1.40 5.94 6.83
CA LEU A 184 0.47 6.64 5.93
C LEU A 184 1.18 7.10 4.65
N ALA A 185 0.67 6.75 3.48
CA ALA A 185 1.14 7.31 2.22
C ALA A 185 0.56 8.73 2.05
N ILE A 186 1.39 9.75 2.21
CA ILE A 186 1.00 11.15 2.07
C ILE A 186 1.36 11.64 0.66
N GLN A 187 0.37 12.05 -0.11
CA GLN A 187 0.56 12.67 -1.42
C GLN A 187 0.25 14.16 -1.33
N LEU A 188 1.23 14.98 -1.67
CA LEU A 188 1.05 16.43 -1.82
C LEU A 188 0.82 16.76 -3.29
N ILE A 189 -0.27 17.48 -3.61
CA ILE A 189 -0.57 17.93 -4.96
C ILE A 189 -0.55 19.45 -4.99
N SER A 190 0.43 20.05 -5.67
CA SER A 190 0.35 21.48 -5.97
C SER A 190 -0.53 21.72 -7.20
N PHE A 191 -1.46 22.68 -7.11
CA PHE A 191 -2.41 22.94 -8.19
C PHE A 191 -2.77 24.41 -8.34
N GLY A 192 -3.33 24.75 -9.52
CA GLY A 192 -3.91 26.06 -9.81
C GLY A 192 -5.44 26.03 -9.76
N PHE A 193 -6.06 26.90 -8.93
CA PHE A 193 -7.52 26.99 -8.86
C PHE A 193 -8.18 27.28 -10.20
N LYS A 194 -7.51 27.98 -11.11
CA LYS A 194 -8.04 28.24 -12.46
C LYS A 194 -8.28 26.98 -13.29
N TYR A 195 -7.68 25.86 -12.89
CA TYR A 195 -7.82 24.56 -13.56
C TYR A 195 -8.66 23.54 -12.76
N GLY A 196 -9.33 24.00 -11.71
CA GLY A 196 -10.16 23.16 -10.83
C GLY A 196 -9.37 22.50 -9.70
N LEU A 197 -10.12 21.98 -8.73
CA LEU A 197 -9.58 21.24 -7.59
C LEU A 197 -9.15 19.83 -8.02
N PRO A 198 -8.08 19.26 -7.43
CA PRO A 198 -7.83 17.81 -7.53
C PRO A 198 -8.91 17.08 -6.74
N LEU A 199 -9.68 16.24 -7.43
CA LEU A 199 -10.85 15.56 -6.86
C LEU A 199 -10.49 14.51 -5.81
N GLU A 200 -9.26 14.00 -5.88
CA GLU A 200 -8.69 13.00 -4.98
C GLU A 200 -8.19 13.58 -3.65
N SER A 201 -8.23 14.90 -3.47
CA SER A 201 -7.70 15.54 -2.26
C SER A 201 -8.63 15.37 -1.07
N ASP A 202 -8.09 14.84 0.04
CA ASP A 202 -8.76 14.78 1.33
C ASP A 202 -8.76 16.12 2.07
N LEU A 203 -7.65 16.87 1.94
CA LEU A 203 -7.46 18.20 2.48
C LEU A 203 -7.04 19.15 1.37
N VAL A 204 -7.57 20.37 1.39
CA VAL A 204 -7.22 21.41 0.41
C VAL A 204 -6.90 22.70 1.13
N PHE A 205 -5.71 23.27 0.86
CA PHE A 205 -5.28 24.54 1.40
C PHE A 205 -5.11 25.59 0.29
N ASP A 206 -5.75 26.72 0.49
CA ASP A 206 -5.66 27.86 -0.41
C ASP A 206 -4.55 28.82 0.05
N VAL A 207 -3.50 28.95 -0.74
CA VAL A 207 -2.35 29.81 -0.43
C VAL A 207 -2.34 31.10 -1.26
N ARG A 208 -3.50 31.53 -1.82
CA ARG A 208 -3.60 32.78 -2.63
C ARG A 208 -3.45 34.06 -1.82
N PHE A 209 -3.63 34.01 -0.51
CA PHE A 209 -3.45 35.17 0.40
C PHE A 209 -1.99 35.59 0.54
N MET A 210 -1.02 34.75 0.19
CA MET A 210 0.40 35.09 0.15
C MET A 210 0.72 36.01 -1.04
N GLN A 211 1.75 36.85 -0.91
CA GLN A 211 2.18 37.70 -2.03
C GLN A 211 2.57 36.86 -3.25
N ASN A 212 2.17 37.36 -4.41
CA ASN A 212 2.30 36.59 -5.64
C ASN A 212 3.61 36.93 -6.39
N PRO A 213 4.55 35.98 -6.53
CA PRO A 213 5.80 36.19 -7.27
C PRO A 213 5.59 36.67 -8.71
N TYR A 214 4.45 36.40 -9.30
CA TYR A 214 4.09 36.82 -10.66
C TYR A 214 4.21 38.35 -10.92
N TYR A 215 4.03 39.16 -9.87
CA TYR A 215 4.13 40.62 -9.98
C TYR A 215 5.56 41.12 -9.88
N ILE A 216 6.54 40.26 -9.64
CA ILE A 216 7.97 40.58 -9.65
C ILE A 216 8.56 40.08 -10.98
N GLU A 217 9.15 40.98 -11.77
CA GLU A 217 9.57 40.69 -13.13
C GLU A 217 10.58 39.52 -13.18
N GLU A 218 11.53 39.50 -12.26
CA GLU A 218 12.59 38.50 -12.18
C GLU A 218 12.08 37.11 -11.76
N LEU A 219 10.91 37.03 -11.10
CA LEU A 219 10.34 35.79 -10.58
C LEU A 219 9.20 35.26 -11.44
N ARG A 220 8.65 36.09 -12.31
CA ARG A 220 7.40 35.78 -13.05
C ARG A 220 7.46 34.49 -13.85
N THR A 221 8.59 34.22 -14.50
CA THR A 221 8.80 33.07 -15.40
C THR A 221 9.40 31.84 -14.67
N SER A 222 9.84 32.01 -13.42
CA SER A 222 10.48 30.98 -12.63
C SER A 222 9.46 30.22 -11.80
N SER A 223 9.56 28.87 -11.76
CA SER A 223 8.64 28.06 -10.97
C SER A 223 8.97 28.11 -9.46
N GLY A 224 8.03 27.64 -8.65
CA GLY A 224 8.22 27.50 -7.20
C GLY A 224 9.31 26.50 -6.79
N LEU A 225 9.94 25.81 -7.74
CA LEU A 225 11.11 24.95 -7.49
C LEU A 225 12.43 25.74 -7.42
N THR A 226 12.46 26.97 -7.96
CA THR A 226 13.68 27.79 -7.94
C THR A 226 13.90 28.45 -6.59
N ASP A 227 15.16 28.53 -6.15
CA ASP A 227 15.50 29.11 -4.85
C ASP A 227 14.99 30.55 -4.68
N ALA A 228 15.06 31.35 -5.73
CA ALA A 228 14.59 32.74 -5.70
C ALA A 228 13.10 32.85 -5.42
N VAL A 229 12.26 32.00 -6.04
CA VAL A 229 10.81 31.96 -5.79
C VAL A 229 10.51 31.36 -4.42
N ARG A 230 11.21 30.30 -4.04
CA ARG A 230 11.06 29.68 -2.71
C ARG A 230 11.34 30.66 -1.59
N THR A 231 12.50 31.32 -1.63
CA THR A 231 12.90 32.33 -0.65
C THR A 231 11.86 33.44 -0.56
N PHE A 232 11.43 33.99 -1.69
CA PHE A 232 10.41 35.03 -1.72
C PHE A 232 9.08 34.59 -1.09
N VAL A 233 8.65 33.35 -1.34
CA VAL A 233 7.37 32.85 -0.81
C VAL A 233 7.49 32.47 0.66
N LEU A 234 8.54 31.78 1.05
CA LEU A 234 8.68 31.18 2.39
C LEU A 234 9.07 32.21 3.45
N GLU A 235 9.81 33.27 3.11
CA GLU A 235 10.22 34.30 4.07
C GLU A 235 9.14 35.33 4.38
N GLN A 236 7.99 35.30 3.72
CA GLN A 236 6.87 36.19 4.06
C GLN A 236 6.36 35.88 5.49
N PRO A 237 6.16 36.89 6.34
CA PRO A 237 5.66 36.66 7.70
C PRO A 237 4.33 35.88 7.77
N THR A 238 3.45 36.12 6.77
CA THR A 238 2.20 35.38 6.60
C THR A 238 2.42 33.91 6.27
N THR A 239 3.40 33.59 5.44
CA THR A 239 3.75 32.22 5.07
C THR A 239 4.34 31.48 6.26
N VAL A 240 5.31 32.08 6.95
CA VAL A 240 5.93 31.50 8.16
C VAL A 240 4.87 31.13 9.19
N ARG A 241 3.93 32.05 9.44
CA ARG A 241 2.85 31.79 10.39
C ARG A 241 1.87 30.70 9.90
N PHE A 242 1.55 30.70 8.62
CA PHE A 242 0.69 29.69 8.01
C PHE A 242 1.31 28.29 8.11
N MET A 243 2.60 28.16 7.76
CA MET A 243 3.33 26.89 7.86
C MET A 243 3.32 26.37 9.29
N ALA A 244 3.59 27.20 10.28
CA ALA A 244 3.55 26.79 11.69
C ALA A 244 2.20 26.21 12.10
N TYR A 245 1.08 26.84 11.72
CA TYR A 245 -0.26 26.32 12.00
C TYR A 245 -0.57 25.05 11.21
N LEU A 246 -0.11 24.95 9.98
CA LEU A 246 -0.31 23.77 9.15
C LEU A 246 0.45 22.55 9.71
N GLU A 247 1.67 22.77 10.15
CA GLU A 247 2.52 21.77 10.80
C GLU A 247 1.89 21.26 12.10
N GLU A 248 1.41 22.18 12.96
CA GLU A 248 0.69 21.83 14.18
C GLU A 248 -0.58 21.04 13.89
N PHE A 249 -1.37 21.46 12.90
CA PHE A 249 -2.57 20.77 12.47
C PHE A 249 -2.26 19.35 11.96
N LEU A 250 -1.23 19.19 11.12
CA LEU A 250 -0.86 17.88 10.57
C LEU A 250 -0.25 16.96 11.63
N THR A 251 0.49 17.49 12.60
CA THR A 251 0.97 16.73 13.76
C THR A 251 -0.19 16.12 14.56
N PHE A 252 -1.31 16.81 14.64
CA PHE A 252 -2.52 16.34 15.32
C PHE A 252 -3.32 15.37 14.45
N ILE A 253 -3.61 15.71 13.19
CA ILE A 253 -4.59 14.98 12.38
C ILE A 253 -4.03 13.70 11.73
N VAL A 254 -2.75 13.67 11.36
CA VAL A 254 -2.13 12.50 10.72
C VAL A 254 -2.19 11.26 11.61
N PRO A 255 -1.80 11.29 12.89
CA PRO A 255 -1.97 10.15 13.79
C PRO A 255 -3.44 9.73 13.97
N ALA A 256 -4.38 10.69 13.96
CA ALA A 256 -5.80 10.37 14.05
C ALA A 256 -6.31 9.61 12.82
N TYR A 257 -5.86 9.97 11.61
CA TYR A 257 -6.16 9.25 10.38
C TYR A 257 -5.54 7.84 10.37
N VAL A 258 -4.30 7.70 10.80
CA VAL A 258 -3.67 6.39 10.98
C VAL A 258 -4.49 5.56 11.99
N GLY A 259 -4.88 6.18 13.10
CA GLY A 259 -5.72 5.56 14.12
C GLY A 259 -7.09 5.08 13.62
N GLU A 260 -7.66 5.71 12.59
CA GLU A 260 -8.90 5.31 11.92
C GLU A 260 -8.66 4.17 10.89
N GLY A 261 -7.40 3.88 10.55
CA GLY A 261 -7.02 2.87 9.54
C GLY A 261 -6.86 3.44 8.13
N LYS A 262 -6.72 4.76 7.98
CA LYS A 262 -6.46 5.39 6.69
C LYS A 262 -5.04 5.06 6.23
N THR A 263 -4.90 4.58 5.00
CA THR A 263 -3.61 4.17 4.41
C THR A 263 -3.01 5.23 3.51
N ARG A 264 -3.83 6.17 3.04
CA ARG A 264 -3.45 7.24 2.12
C ARG A 264 -4.10 8.55 2.53
N LEU A 265 -3.33 9.63 2.47
CA LEU A 265 -3.78 11.01 2.68
C LEU A 265 -3.31 11.86 1.50
N THR A 266 -4.25 12.48 0.79
CA THR A 266 -3.94 13.39 -0.30
C THR A 266 -4.21 14.83 0.11
N ILE A 267 -3.18 15.69 0.06
CA ILE A 267 -3.24 17.09 0.44
C ILE A 267 -3.02 17.98 -0.78
N GLY A 268 -4.02 18.75 -1.16
CA GLY A 268 -3.97 19.72 -2.23
C GLY A 268 -3.51 21.10 -1.73
N ILE A 269 -2.46 21.65 -2.33
CA ILE A 269 -1.99 23.02 -2.09
C ILE A 269 -2.29 23.88 -3.33
N GLY A 270 -3.19 24.86 -3.21
CA GLY A 270 -3.69 25.60 -4.35
C GLY A 270 -3.27 27.08 -4.36
N CYS A 271 -2.73 27.56 -5.49
CA CYS A 271 -2.61 28.98 -5.78
C CYS A 271 -3.38 29.33 -7.07
N THR A 272 -3.29 30.56 -7.57
CA THR A 272 -4.06 30.98 -8.76
C THR A 272 -3.71 30.13 -9.99
N GLY A 273 -2.42 30.02 -10.31
CA GLY A 273 -1.93 29.33 -11.51
C GLY A 273 -1.26 27.99 -11.26
N GLY A 274 -1.00 27.61 -10.02
CA GLY A 274 -0.34 26.33 -9.70
C GLY A 274 1.17 26.30 -9.95
N PHE A 275 1.81 27.45 -10.20
CA PHE A 275 3.18 27.50 -10.71
C PHE A 275 4.23 28.04 -9.72
N HIS A 276 3.85 28.90 -8.77
CA HIS A 276 4.78 29.54 -7.84
C HIS A 276 4.54 29.11 -6.39
N ARG A 277 3.55 29.76 -5.71
CA ARG A 277 3.29 29.63 -4.27
C ARG A 277 2.94 28.19 -3.88
N SER A 278 2.04 27.56 -4.63
CA SER A 278 1.60 26.17 -4.32
C SER A 278 2.73 25.17 -4.41
N ILE A 279 3.65 25.34 -5.37
CA ILE A 279 4.83 24.47 -5.52
C ILE A 279 5.78 24.68 -4.33
N ALA A 280 6.15 25.96 -4.04
CA ALA A 280 7.07 26.27 -2.95
C ALA A 280 6.55 25.74 -1.58
N ILE A 281 5.25 25.91 -1.31
CA ILE A 281 4.63 25.41 -0.06
C ILE A 281 4.55 23.88 -0.05
N ALA A 282 4.20 23.22 -1.16
CA ALA A 282 4.14 21.77 -1.23
C ALA A 282 5.51 21.12 -0.98
N GLU A 283 6.58 21.67 -1.55
CA GLU A 283 7.94 21.19 -1.34
C GLU A 283 8.42 21.40 0.11
N GLU A 284 8.15 22.56 0.70
CA GLU A 284 8.51 22.84 2.08
C GLU A 284 7.77 21.92 3.04
N LEU A 285 6.47 21.75 2.83
CA LEU A 285 5.64 20.85 3.63
C LEU A 285 6.10 19.38 3.50
N ALA A 286 6.50 18.96 2.28
CA ALA A 286 7.04 17.63 2.05
C ALA A 286 8.35 17.40 2.83
N ALA A 287 9.24 18.39 2.82
CA ALA A 287 10.48 18.32 3.56
C ALA A 287 10.23 18.18 5.06
N TRP A 288 9.32 18.97 5.59
CA TRP A 288 8.92 18.90 7.00
C TRP A 288 8.27 17.55 7.36
N LEU A 289 7.30 17.05 6.58
CA LEU A 289 6.65 15.76 6.81
C LEU A 289 7.65 14.59 6.82
N ARG A 290 8.63 14.60 5.92
CA ARG A 290 9.71 13.60 5.90
C ARG A 290 10.59 13.68 7.14
N GLN A 291 10.90 14.89 7.62
CA GLN A 291 11.69 15.10 8.82
C GLN A 291 10.95 14.62 10.09
N GLN A 292 9.63 14.77 10.14
CA GLN A 292 8.81 14.30 11.26
C GLN A 292 8.51 12.80 11.21
N ASP A 293 8.91 12.11 10.14
CA ASP A 293 8.65 10.68 9.93
C ASP A 293 7.17 10.28 10.01
N LEU A 294 6.27 11.19 9.62
CA LEU A 294 4.81 11.01 9.73
C LEU A 294 4.22 10.10 8.65
N GLY A 295 5.01 9.65 7.67
CA GLY A 295 4.56 8.80 6.58
C GLY A 295 5.54 8.75 5.41
N THR A 296 5.18 8.04 4.36
CA THR A 296 5.89 8.10 3.07
C THR A 296 5.33 9.27 2.27
N VAL A 297 6.20 10.23 1.86
CA VAL A 297 5.76 11.49 1.25
C VAL A 297 6.16 11.56 -0.21
N ALA A 298 5.16 11.69 -1.09
CA ALA A 298 5.30 11.98 -2.51
C ALA A 298 4.75 13.37 -2.84
N VAL A 299 5.37 14.06 -3.79
CA VAL A 299 4.92 15.37 -4.28
C VAL A 299 4.62 15.27 -5.76
N PHE A 300 3.51 15.87 -6.17
CA PHE A 300 3.08 15.97 -7.56
C PHE A 300 2.71 17.41 -7.91
N HIS A 301 3.32 17.94 -8.97
CA HIS A 301 3.06 19.29 -9.42
C HIS A 301 2.22 19.28 -10.68
N ARG A 302 0.89 19.30 -10.52
CA ARG A 302 -0.08 19.09 -11.59
C ARG A 302 0.12 20.00 -12.80
N GLU A 303 0.50 21.26 -12.60
CA GLU A 303 0.65 22.23 -13.68
C GLU A 303 2.04 22.24 -14.33
N LEU A 304 3.07 21.63 -13.72
CA LEU A 304 4.36 21.45 -14.38
C LEU A 304 4.34 20.34 -15.44
N GLU A 305 3.47 19.37 -15.30
CA GLU A 305 3.33 18.28 -16.29
C GLU A 305 2.40 18.63 -17.47
N ARG A 306 1.70 19.77 -17.39
CA ARG A 306 0.81 20.23 -18.44
C ARG A 306 1.46 21.19 -19.43
N GLY A 307 2.74 21.54 -19.22
CA GLY A 307 3.51 22.49 -20.02
C GLY A 307 4.12 21.95 -21.29
#